data_561982c4e9b8339fa7e6f6967b5f490a
#
_entry.id   561982c4e9b8339fa7e6f6967b5f490a
#
_cell.length_a   1.000
_cell.length_b   1.000
_cell.length_c   1.000
_cell.angle_alpha   90.00
_cell.angle_beta   90.00
_cell.angle_gamma   90.00
#
_symmetry.space_group_name_H-M   'P 1'
#
loop_
_entity.id
_entity.type
_entity.pdbx_description
1 polymer ?
#
loop_
_entity_poly.entity_id
_entity_poly.type
_entity_poly.pdbx_seq_one_letter_code
_entity_poly.pdbx_strand_id
1 'polypeptide(L)'
;MKHLGLMLTVSLALFMSSCYPEGADTVEDYDVAITNYDKGADFSSFSTFAIPDTIVYFANDKNAKLDHQFDEQIIQVVTDNFIKRGYTKVENPETASFIVTVSAFSNINYSYYIDNWYNNWNWYWGWWPGGAFNPYYPWYPVSVYAYQSGSVVIDMISTTARSDNKVKVIWSGIADGLLQGTQQSIINRVNTQLNQCFIQSPYLKK
;
A
#
# COMPACT_ATOMS: atom_id res chain seq x y z
N MET A 1 -33.16 -51.75 15.08
CA MET A 1 -31.76 -51.36 15.30
C MET A 1 -30.92 -51.22 14.01
N LYS A 2 -31.12 -52.06 12.97
CA LYS A 2 -30.34 -51.96 11.69
C LYS A 2 -30.57 -50.67 10.92
N HIS A 3 -31.78 -50.09 10.93
CA HIS A 3 -32.10 -48.83 10.23
C HIS A 3 -31.58 -47.59 10.94
N LEU A 4 -31.42 -47.63 12.28
CA LEU A 4 -30.88 -46.52 13.06
C LEU A 4 -29.37 -46.34 12.79
N GLY A 5 -28.62 -47.45 12.63
CA GLY A 5 -27.21 -47.40 12.28
C GLY A 5 -26.97 -46.85 10.85
N LEU A 6 -27.85 -47.22 9.90
CA LEU A 6 -27.74 -46.72 8.50
C LEU A 6 -28.03 -45.21 8.42
N MET A 7 -29.01 -44.69 9.18
CA MET A 7 -29.28 -43.25 9.21
C MET A 7 -28.13 -42.46 9.84
N LEU A 8 -27.49 -43.01 10.87
CA LEU A 8 -26.34 -42.34 11.52
C LEU A 8 -25.12 -42.27 10.62
N THR A 9 -24.85 -43.33 9.82
CA THR A 9 -23.74 -43.33 8.87
C THR A 9 -23.96 -42.40 7.69
N VAL A 10 -25.18 -42.30 7.16
CA VAL A 10 -25.54 -41.35 6.09
C VAL A 10 -25.47 -39.90 6.59
N SER A 11 -25.89 -39.61 7.80
CA SER A 11 -25.77 -38.29 8.40
C SER A 11 -24.29 -37.87 8.57
N LEU A 12 -23.45 -38.79 9.05
CA LEU A 12 -22.01 -38.52 9.23
C LEU A 12 -21.28 -38.28 7.89
N ALA A 13 -21.69 -38.96 6.80
CA ALA A 13 -21.13 -38.76 5.47
C ALA A 13 -21.47 -37.39 4.88
N LEU A 14 -22.62 -36.80 5.22
CA LEU A 14 -23.03 -35.47 4.76
C LEU A 14 -22.24 -34.34 5.45
N PHE A 15 -21.69 -34.56 6.64
CA PHE A 15 -20.83 -33.58 7.30
C PHE A 15 -19.40 -33.59 6.79
N MET A 16 -18.99 -34.60 6.02
CA MET A 16 -17.65 -34.69 5.42
C MET A 16 -17.54 -33.94 4.08
N SER A 17 -18.64 -33.48 3.50
CA SER A 17 -18.63 -32.54 2.37
C SER A 17 -18.40 -31.10 2.84
N SER A 18 -17.44 -30.92 3.75
CA SER A 18 -16.91 -29.60 4.09
C SER A 18 -16.33 -29.00 2.83
N CYS A 19 -16.81 -27.84 2.41
CA CYS A 19 -16.21 -27.04 1.36
C CYS A 19 -14.70 -27.02 1.55
N TYR A 20 -13.98 -27.74 0.72
CA TYR A 20 -12.55 -27.52 0.57
C TYR A 20 -12.44 -26.15 -0.11
N PRO A 21 -11.90 -25.11 0.55
CA PRO A 21 -11.73 -23.85 -0.13
C PRO A 21 -10.83 -24.13 -1.34
N GLU A 22 -11.35 -23.86 -2.53
CA GLU A 22 -10.52 -23.86 -3.73
C GLU A 22 -9.34 -22.94 -3.42
N GLY A 23 -8.11 -23.45 -3.61
CA GLY A 23 -6.90 -22.62 -3.46
C GLY A 23 -6.88 -21.52 -4.50
N ALA A 24 -5.90 -20.66 -4.44
CA ALA A 24 -5.69 -19.63 -5.44
C ALA A 24 -5.38 -20.29 -6.81
N ASP A 25 -6.25 -20.06 -7.80
CA ASP A 25 -6.15 -20.65 -9.14
C ASP A 25 -5.44 -19.73 -10.13
N THR A 26 -5.44 -18.41 -9.85
CA THR A 26 -4.86 -17.40 -10.72
C THR A 26 -3.81 -16.56 -9.98
N VAL A 27 -3.00 -15.83 -10.74
CA VAL A 27 -1.98 -14.92 -10.16
C VAL A 27 -2.66 -13.78 -9.39
N GLU A 28 -3.82 -13.35 -9.84
CA GLU A 28 -4.64 -12.30 -9.24
C GLU A 28 -5.15 -12.67 -7.85
N ASP A 29 -5.34 -13.95 -7.56
CA ASP A 29 -5.80 -14.44 -6.25
C ASP A 29 -4.75 -14.22 -5.13
N TYR A 30 -3.50 -13.94 -5.51
CA TYR A 30 -2.42 -13.59 -4.59
C TYR A 30 -2.26 -12.08 -4.40
N ASP A 31 -3.01 -11.28 -5.13
CA ASP A 31 -2.93 -9.82 -5.00
C ASP A 31 -3.69 -9.36 -3.76
N VAL A 32 -3.02 -8.56 -2.93
CA VAL A 32 -3.57 -8.10 -1.66
C VAL A 32 -3.48 -6.57 -1.54
N ALA A 33 -4.59 -5.95 -1.15
CA ALA A 33 -4.61 -4.56 -0.75
C ALA A 33 -4.68 -4.45 0.78
N ILE A 34 -3.68 -3.80 1.38
CA ILE A 34 -3.57 -3.62 2.82
C ILE A 34 -3.61 -2.14 3.13
N THR A 35 -4.34 -1.74 4.17
CA THR A 35 -4.37 -0.35 4.62
C THR A 35 -4.17 -0.25 6.13
N ASN A 36 -3.42 0.77 6.53
CA ASN A 36 -3.22 1.13 7.93
C ASN A 36 -3.42 2.64 8.09
N TYR A 37 -3.86 3.07 9.26
CA TYR A 37 -4.04 4.49 9.55
C TYR A 37 -3.91 4.81 11.02
N ASP A 38 -3.58 6.07 11.30
CA ASP A 38 -3.62 6.61 12.65
C ASP A 38 -5.07 6.89 13.06
N LYS A 39 -5.56 6.15 14.07
CA LYS A 39 -6.90 6.30 14.61
C LYS A 39 -7.17 7.67 15.25
N GLY A 40 -6.10 8.41 15.57
CA GLY A 40 -6.17 9.76 16.11
C GLY A 40 -6.13 10.86 15.03
N ALA A 41 -5.99 10.52 13.74
CA ALA A 41 -5.96 11.49 12.67
C ALA A 41 -7.38 11.95 12.30
N ASP A 42 -7.56 13.26 12.23
CA ASP A 42 -8.77 13.86 11.66
C ASP A 42 -8.52 14.15 10.17
N PHE A 43 -8.94 13.21 9.32
CA PHE A 43 -8.77 13.33 7.87
C PHE A 43 -9.55 14.48 7.25
N SER A 44 -10.63 14.94 7.88
CA SER A 44 -11.43 16.08 7.41
C SER A 44 -10.71 17.41 7.58
N SER A 45 -9.72 17.49 8.46
CA SER A 45 -8.90 18.69 8.71
C SER A 45 -7.90 18.99 7.58
N PHE A 46 -7.57 17.98 6.76
CA PHE A 46 -6.66 18.16 5.63
C PHE A 46 -7.42 18.64 4.39
N SER A 47 -6.77 19.45 3.56
CA SER A 47 -7.42 20.04 2.38
C SER A 47 -6.61 19.92 1.11
N THR A 48 -5.29 20.02 1.20
CA THR A 48 -4.37 20.05 0.06
C THR A 48 -3.30 18.99 0.20
N PHE A 49 -2.85 18.46 -0.92
CA PHE A 49 -1.74 17.52 -0.95
C PHE A 49 -0.76 17.84 -2.07
N ALA A 50 0.49 17.47 -1.83
CA ALA A 50 1.50 17.41 -2.88
C ALA A 50 2.01 15.97 -3.01
N ILE A 51 2.35 15.59 -4.23
CA ILE A 51 2.87 14.27 -4.60
C ILE A 51 3.99 14.48 -5.63
N PRO A 52 5.18 13.88 -5.42
CA PRO A 52 6.24 13.88 -6.42
C PRO A 52 5.80 13.20 -7.73
N ASP A 53 6.47 13.54 -8.81
CA ASP A 53 6.25 12.95 -10.15
C ASP A 53 7.02 11.65 -10.40
N THR A 54 7.70 11.15 -9.38
CA THR A 54 8.57 9.96 -9.46
C THR A 54 8.33 9.02 -8.28
N ILE A 55 8.40 7.72 -8.55
CA ILE A 55 8.32 6.64 -7.55
C ILE A 55 9.72 6.29 -7.06
N VAL A 56 9.87 6.05 -5.76
CA VAL A 56 11.12 5.51 -5.21
C VAL A 56 11.09 3.99 -5.28
N TYR A 57 12.08 3.41 -5.95
CA TYR A 57 12.22 1.97 -6.12
C TYR A 57 13.25 1.40 -5.15
N PHE A 58 12.86 0.33 -4.47
CA PHE A 58 13.71 -0.45 -3.58
C PHE A 58 13.85 -1.87 -4.13
N ALA A 59 15.08 -2.29 -4.37
CA ALA A 59 15.39 -3.64 -4.82
C ALA A 59 16.61 -4.18 -4.06
N ASN A 60 16.66 -5.50 -3.85
CA ASN A 60 17.81 -6.15 -3.23
C ASN A 60 19.06 -6.10 -4.13
N ASP A 61 18.86 -6.09 -5.44
CA ASP A 61 19.95 -5.98 -6.41
C ASP A 61 20.30 -4.50 -6.65
N LYS A 62 21.46 -4.09 -6.20
CA LYS A 62 22.00 -2.74 -6.40
C LYS A 62 22.22 -2.37 -7.89
N ASN A 63 22.23 -3.37 -8.77
CA ASN A 63 22.38 -3.19 -10.22
C ASN A 63 21.03 -3.27 -10.94
N ALA A 64 19.92 -3.47 -10.23
CA ALA A 64 18.59 -3.46 -10.84
C ALA A 64 18.36 -2.12 -11.52
N LYS A 65 18.16 -2.16 -12.85
CA LYS A 65 17.75 -0.98 -13.58
C LYS A 65 16.30 -0.68 -13.20
N LEU A 66 16.10 0.46 -12.60
CA LEU A 66 14.78 0.95 -12.25
C LEU A 66 14.05 1.34 -13.52
N ASP A 67 12.89 0.76 -13.75
CA ASP A 67 12.05 1.07 -14.89
C ASP A 67 10.94 2.04 -14.47
N HIS A 68 11.09 3.30 -14.81
CA HIS A 68 10.18 4.38 -14.46
C HIS A 68 9.02 4.57 -15.46
N GLN A 69 8.88 3.67 -16.44
CA GLN A 69 7.89 3.82 -17.51
C GLN A 69 6.42 3.85 -17.01
N PHE A 70 6.15 3.35 -15.81
CA PHE A 70 4.81 3.29 -15.22
C PHE A 70 4.59 4.30 -14.08
N ASP A 71 5.58 5.10 -13.75
CA ASP A 71 5.50 6.07 -12.65
C ASP A 71 4.30 7.00 -12.83
N GLU A 72 4.18 7.62 -14.00
CA GLU A 72 3.08 8.53 -14.32
C GLU A 72 1.72 7.87 -14.14
N GLN A 73 1.56 6.65 -14.62
CA GLN A 73 0.29 5.92 -14.52
C GLN A 73 -0.08 5.62 -13.07
N ILE A 74 0.86 5.17 -12.25
CA ILE A 74 0.64 4.86 -10.83
C ILE A 74 0.33 6.15 -10.06
N ILE A 75 1.13 7.19 -10.26
CA ILE A 75 0.95 8.49 -9.60
C ILE A 75 -0.40 9.11 -9.97
N GLN A 76 -0.82 8.97 -11.23
CA GLN A 76 -2.12 9.44 -11.68
C GLN A 76 -3.28 8.73 -10.95
N VAL A 77 -3.21 7.39 -10.82
CA VAL A 77 -4.22 6.61 -10.07
C VAL A 77 -4.32 7.08 -8.62
N VAL A 78 -3.18 7.31 -7.97
CA VAL A 78 -3.13 7.79 -6.58
C VAL A 78 -3.70 9.20 -6.48
N THR A 79 -3.28 10.10 -7.38
CA THR A 79 -3.75 11.48 -7.45
C THR A 79 -5.27 11.56 -7.62
N ASP A 80 -5.82 10.82 -8.58
CA ASP A 80 -7.25 10.79 -8.86
C ASP A 80 -8.07 10.31 -7.66
N ASN A 81 -7.55 9.32 -6.92
CA ASN A 81 -8.20 8.81 -5.73
C ASN A 81 -8.26 9.85 -4.60
N PHE A 82 -7.21 10.63 -4.38
CA PHE A 82 -7.25 11.73 -3.41
C PHE A 82 -8.18 12.86 -3.86
N ILE A 83 -8.17 13.23 -5.14
CA ILE A 83 -9.07 14.26 -5.69
C ILE A 83 -10.54 13.83 -5.54
N LYS A 84 -10.89 12.58 -5.87
CA LYS A 84 -12.25 12.04 -5.70
C LYS A 84 -12.73 12.07 -4.24
N ARG A 85 -11.83 12.17 -3.28
CA ARG A 85 -12.14 12.29 -1.85
C ARG A 85 -12.23 13.74 -1.35
N GLY A 86 -12.10 14.70 -2.25
CA GLY A 86 -12.26 16.12 -1.96
C GLY A 86 -10.97 16.85 -1.64
N TYR A 87 -9.81 16.19 -1.70
CA TYR A 87 -8.52 16.86 -1.54
C TYR A 87 -8.08 17.56 -2.83
N THR A 88 -7.34 18.65 -2.70
CA THR A 88 -6.84 19.43 -3.82
C THR A 88 -5.34 19.25 -3.99
N LYS A 89 -4.88 18.83 -5.17
CA LYS A 89 -3.45 18.76 -5.49
C LYS A 89 -2.87 20.16 -5.58
N VAL A 90 -1.70 20.36 -4.98
CA VAL A 90 -0.88 21.59 -5.09
C VAL A 90 0.52 21.21 -5.56
N GLU A 91 1.13 22.11 -6.34
CA GLU A 91 2.48 21.89 -6.88
C GLU A 91 3.57 22.22 -5.84
N ASN A 92 3.34 23.23 -5.00
CA ASN A 92 4.28 23.60 -3.96
C ASN A 92 4.01 22.79 -2.68
N PRO A 93 4.91 21.86 -2.29
CA PRO A 93 4.75 21.04 -1.09
C PRO A 93 4.69 21.85 0.21
N GLU A 94 5.22 23.09 0.23
CA GLU A 94 5.14 23.99 1.41
C GLU A 94 3.70 24.39 1.73
N THR A 95 2.83 24.40 0.75
CA THR A 95 1.41 24.78 0.88
C THR A 95 0.48 23.59 1.09
N ALA A 96 1.03 22.38 1.04
CA ALA A 96 0.27 21.15 1.23
C ALA A 96 0.00 20.88 2.72
N SER A 97 -1.21 20.45 3.06
CA SER A 97 -1.54 19.99 4.41
C SER A 97 -1.03 18.57 4.69
N PHE A 98 -0.78 17.80 3.64
CA PHE A 98 -0.07 16.52 3.71
C PHE A 98 0.70 16.24 2.43
N ILE A 99 1.69 15.38 2.54
CA ILE A 99 2.47 14.88 1.41
C ILE A 99 2.07 13.42 1.14
N VAL A 100 1.97 13.09 -0.12
CA VAL A 100 1.80 11.71 -0.58
C VAL A 100 3.12 11.23 -1.15
N THR A 101 3.54 10.06 -0.74
CA THR A 101 4.72 9.40 -1.31
C THR A 101 4.34 8.05 -1.88
N VAL A 102 4.99 7.67 -2.95
CA VAL A 102 4.79 6.37 -3.59
C VAL A 102 6.14 5.68 -3.68
N SER A 103 6.20 4.46 -3.17
CA SER A 103 7.40 3.63 -3.17
C SER A 103 7.09 2.26 -3.76
N ALA A 104 7.99 1.71 -4.55
CA ALA A 104 7.86 0.38 -5.11
C ALA A 104 8.98 -0.53 -4.61
N PHE A 105 8.64 -1.77 -4.33
CA PHE A 105 9.55 -2.78 -3.76
C PHE A 105 9.53 -4.04 -4.61
N SER A 106 10.71 -4.60 -4.83
CA SER A 106 10.88 -5.87 -5.49
C SER A 106 11.77 -6.78 -4.63
N ASN A 107 11.26 -7.95 -4.25
CA ASN A 107 11.99 -8.98 -3.50
C ASN A 107 12.58 -8.52 -2.14
N ILE A 108 11.97 -7.55 -1.48
CA ILE A 108 12.44 -7.00 -0.19
C ILE A 108 11.43 -7.31 0.91
N ASN A 109 11.93 -7.69 2.10
CA ASN A 109 11.13 -7.77 3.31
C ASN A 109 10.71 -6.36 3.78
N TYR A 110 9.44 -6.19 4.15
CA TYR A 110 8.90 -4.94 4.64
C TYR A 110 9.63 -4.39 5.89
N SER A 111 10.16 -5.23 6.76
CA SER A 111 11.01 -4.80 7.88
C SER A 111 12.31 -4.14 7.43
N TYR A 112 12.90 -4.62 6.31
CA TYR A 112 14.04 -3.98 5.67
C TYR A 112 13.67 -2.60 5.10
N TYR A 113 12.43 -2.40 4.70
CA TYR A 113 11.89 -1.12 4.24
C TYR A 113 11.98 -0.05 5.30
N ILE A 114 11.47 -0.28 6.50
CA ILE A 114 11.44 0.73 7.56
C ILE A 114 12.86 1.12 7.97
N ASP A 115 13.79 0.16 8.03
CA ASP A 115 15.18 0.40 8.41
C ASP A 115 15.97 1.15 7.32
N ASN A 116 15.64 0.94 6.04
CA ASN A 116 16.35 1.56 4.90
C ASN A 116 15.57 2.69 4.24
N TRP A 117 14.30 2.85 4.52
CA TRP A 117 13.46 3.93 4.02
C TRP A 117 14.11 5.29 4.30
N TYR A 118 14.63 5.48 5.47
CA TYR A 118 15.36 6.66 5.90
C TYR A 118 16.58 7.00 5.05
N ASN A 119 17.39 5.99 4.71
CA ASN A 119 18.64 6.20 3.98
C ASN A 119 18.42 6.50 2.48
N ASN A 120 17.33 6.02 1.90
CA ASN A 120 17.02 6.19 0.50
C ASN A 120 16.15 7.43 0.21
N TRP A 121 15.58 8.04 1.25
CA TRP A 121 14.73 9.21 1.13
C TRP A 121 15.47 10.54 0.98
N ASN A 122 16.80 10.56 1.02
CA ASN A 122 17.60 11.77 0.78
C ASN A 122 17.22 12.49 -0.54
N TRP A 123 16.71 11.75 -1.50
CA TRP A 123 16.24 12.30 -2.77
C TRP A 123 14.94 13.10 -2.62
N TYR A 124 13.96 12.60 -1.84
CA TYR A 124 12.72 13.32 -1.54
C TYR A 124 12.94 14.55 -0.65
N TRP A 125 14.01 14.55 0.16
CA TRP A 125 14.31 15.66 1.03
C TRP A 125 14.65 16.96 0.30
N GLY A 126 15.18 16.89 -0.92
CA GLY A 126 15.41 18.06 -1.76
C GLY A 126 14.10 18.72 -2.23
N TRP A 127 13.00 17.94 -2.26
CA TRP A 127 11.67 18.39 -2.63
C TRP A 127 10.81 18.81 -1.41
N TRP A 128 11.14 18.32 -0.20
CA TRP A 128 10.39 18.57 1.02
C TRP A 128 10.82 19.88 1.71
N PRO A 129 9.85 20.75 2.10
CA PRO A 129 10.16 21.99 2.82
C PRO A 129 10.73 21.72 4.21
N GLY A 130 11.92 22.27 4.48
CA GLY A 130 12.52 22.29 5.82
C GLY A 130 13.44 21.12 6.18
N GLY A 131 13.90 20.34 5.21
CA GLY A 131 14.98 19.38 5.40
C GLY A 131 14.57 17.93 5.67
N ALA A 132 15.54 17.10 6.04
CA ALA A 132 15.35 15.67 6.26
C ALA A 132 14.58 15.39 7.56
N PHE A 133 13.42 14.77 7.45
CA PHE A 133 12.63 14.29 8.57
C PHE A 133 12.54 12.77 8.57
N ASN A 134 12.50 12.17 9.75
CA ASN A 134 12.23 10.75 9.94
C ASN A 134 10.72 10.51 9.91
N PRO A 135 10.18 9.69 9.02
CA PRO A 135 8.79 9.29 9.11
C PRO A 135 8.58 8.40 10.33
N TYR A 136 7.46 8.60 10.96
CA TYR A 136 7.02 7.85 12.11
C TYR A 136 5.65 7.23 11.82
N TYR A 137 5.57 5.92 11.95
CA TYR A 137 4.32 5.16 11.82
C TYR A 137 3.74 4.93 13.22
N PRO A 138 2.53 5.42 13.54
CA PRO A 138 1.91 5.23 14.85
C PRO A 138 1.35 3.81 15.06
N TRP A 139 1.46 2.95 14.06
CA TRP A 139 1.08 1.54 14.11
C TRP A 139 2.29 0.63 13.86
N TYR A 140 2.19 -0.60 14.35
CA TYR A 140 3.19 -1.61 13.99
C TYR A 140 3.09 -1.96 12.50
N PRO A 141 4.20 -1.99 11.77
CA PRO A 141 4.18 -2.39 10.38
C PRO A 141 3.64 -3.82 10.27
N VAL A 142 2.68 -4.00 9.38
CA VAL A 142 2.21 -5.35 9.03
C VAL A 142 3.38 -6.08 8.40
N SER A 143 3.70 -7.27 8.91
CA SER A 143 4.69 -8.13 8.27
C SER A 143 4.14 -8.60 6.94
N VAL A 144 4.55 -7.96 5.85
CA VAL A 144 4.30 -8.46 4.51
C VAL A 144 5.24 -9.64 4.31
N TYR A 145 4.68 -10.84 4.19
CA TYR A 145 5.48 -12.04 3.97
C TYR A 145 6.09 -11.97 2.58
N ALA A 146 7.43 -12.06 2.53
CA ALA A 146 8.19 -12.00 1.30
C ALA A 146 8.08 -13.31 0.54
N TYR A 147 7.14 -13.37 -0.38
CA TYR A 147 7.26 -14.24 -1.55
C TYR A 147 7.93 -13.45 -2.68
N GLN A 148 8.12 -14.02 -3.86
CA GLN A 148 8.59 -13.30 -5.06
C GLN A 148 7.52 -12.30 -5.52
N SER A 149 7.25 -11.32 -4.67
CA SER A 149 6.20 -10.33 -4.80
C SER A 149 6.83 -8.96 -5.05
N GLY A 150 6.09 -8.13 -5.76
CA GLY A 150 6.33 -6.70 -5.84
C GLY A 150 5.27 -5.96 -5.05
N SER A 151 5.66 -4.95 -4.32
CA SER A 151 4.72 -4.13 -3.57
C SER A 151 4.84 -2.67 -3.96
N VAL A 152 3.70 -1.97 -4.06
CA VAL A 152 3.65 -0.52 -4.15
C VAL A 152 3.03 0.01 -2.87
N VAL A 153 3.73 0.91 -2.20
CA VAL A 153 3.30 1.54 -0.94
C VAL A 153 3.00 3.01 -1.19
N ILE A 154 1.84 3.44 -0.75
CA ILE A 154 1.44 4.85 -0.70
C ILE A 154 1.45 5.26 0.77
N ASP A 155 2.13 6.35 1.11
CA ASP A 155 2.07 6.94 2.43
C ASP A 155 1.49 8.36 2.37
N MET A 156 0.55 8.66 3.25
CA MET A 156 0.03 9.99 3.52
C MET A 156 0.71 10.54 4.77
N ILE A 157 1.48 11.60 4.62
CA ILE A 157 2.35 12.14 5.66
C ILE A 157 1.89 13.54 6.04
N SER A 158 1.54 13.75 7.31
CA SER A 158 1.12 15.06 7.81
C SER A 158 2.26 16.07 7.76
N THR A 159 2.01 17.28 7.23
CA THR A 159 2.99 18.37 7.28
C THR A 159 2.97 19.12 8.60
N THR A 160 1.91 18.98 9.40
CA THR A 160 1.70 19.70 10.66
C THR A 160 2.09 18.90 11.90
N ALA A 161 1.98 17.57 11.86
CA ALA A 161 2.34 16.69 12.97
C ALA A 161 3.85 16.39 12.96
N ARG A 162 4.64 17.34 13.44
CA ARG A 162 6.10 17.25 13.56
C ARG A 162 6.50 17.20 15.02
N SER A 163 7.36 16.25 15.39
CA SER A 163 8.00 16.16 16.72
C SER A 163 9.39 15.57 16.54
N ASP A 164 10.41 16.17 17.16
CA ASP A 164 11.76 15.63 17.25
C ASP A 164 12.37 15.20 15.90
N ASN A 165 12.29 16.03 14.88
CA ASN A 165 12.68 15.70 13.50
C ASN A 165 11.90 14.52 12.88
N LYS A 166 10.72 14.21 13.41
CA LYS A 166 9.84 13.16 12.86
C LYS A 166 8.62 13.76 12.21
N VAL A 167 8.20 13.18 11.09
CA VAL A 167 6.92 13.45 10.44
C VAL A 167 6.03 12.25 10.59
N LYS A 168 4.76 12.49 10.86
CA LYS A 168 3.81 11.42 11.15
C LYS A 168 3.19 10.92 9.86
N VAL A 169 3.35 9.63 9.58
CA VAL A 169 2.53 8.93 8.60
C VAL A 169 1.15 8.73 9.20
N ILE A 170 0.11 9.19 8.55
CA ILE A 170 -1.26 9.15 9.06
C ILE A 170 -2.12 8.11 8.34
N TRP A 171 -1.71 7.67 7.16
CA TRP A 171 -2.31 6.57 6.42
C TRP A 171 -1.29 5.93 5.49
N SER A 172 -1.40 4.62 5.31
CA SER A 172 -0.66 3.86 4.30
C SER A 172 -1.59 2.91 3.56
N GLY A 173 -1.40 2.83 2.24
CA GLY A 173 -1.99 1.83 1.38
C GLY A 173 -0.90 0.99 0.72
N ILE A 174 -1.05 -0.33 0.72
CA ILE A 174 -0.08 -1.28 0.16
C ILE A 174 -0.79 -2.13 -0.86
N ALA A 175 -0.33 -2.09 -2.09
CA ALA A 175 -0.67 -3.04 -3.15
C ALA A 175 0.45 -4.08 -3.22
N ASP A 176 0.16 -5.33 -2.88
CA ASP A 176 1.12 -6.44 -2.89
C ASP A 176 0.64 -7.54 -3.83
N GLY A 177 1.55 -8.14 -4.60
CA GLY A 177 1.20 -9.17 -5.56
C GLY A 177 2.41 -9.81 -6.23
N LEU A 178 2.17 -10.90 -6.95
CA LEU A 178 3.23 -11.62 -7.67
C LEU A 178 3.68 -10.85 -8.91
N LEU A 179 5.00 -10.75 -9.13
CA LEU A 179 5.60 -10.15 -10.33
C LEU A 179 5.58 -11.14 -11.51
N GLN A 180 4.42 -11.75 -11.78
CA GLN A 180 4.22 -12.71 -12.88
C GLN A 180 3.31 -12.13 -13.95
N GLY A 181 3.61 -12.48 -15.20
CA GLY A 181 2.88 -11.98 -16.36
C GLY A 181 3.65 -10.93 -17.16
N THR A 182 2.95 -10.25 -18.04
CA THR A 182 3.50 -9.11 -18.78
C THR A 182 3.58 -7.88 -17.88
N GLN A 183 4.46 -6.94 -18.19
CA GLN A 183 4.55 -5.68 -17.46
C GLN A 183 3.19 -4.96 -17.39
N GLN A 184 2.45 -4.96 -18.50
CA GLN A 184 1.11 -4.35 -18.54
C GLN A 184 0.10 -5.07 -17.62
N SER A 185 0.14 -6.41 -17.53
CA SER A 185 -0.75 -7.13 -16.60
C SER A 185 -0.40 -6.86 -15.15
N ILE A 186 0.89 -6.79 -14.81
CA ILE A 186 1.36 -6.44 -13.46
C ILE A 186 0.87 -5.05 -13.07
N ILE A 187 1.06 -4.04 -13.94
CA ILE A 187 0.66 -2.66 -13.60
C ILE A 187 -0.88 -2.52 -13.51
N ASN A 188 -1.64 -3.25 -14.32
CA ASN A 188 -3.09 -3.26 -14.21
C ASN A 188 -3.55 -3.83 -12.86
N ARG A 189 -2.93 -4.91 -12.37
CA ARG A 189 -3.19 -5.48 -11.04
C ARG A 189 -2.79 -4.52 -9.93
N VAL A 190 -1.61 -3.89 -10.03
CA VAL A 190 -1.17 -2.84 -9.08
C VAL A 190 -2.22 -1.73 -9.00
N ASN A 191 -2.67 -1.19 -10.12
CA ASN A 191 -3.69 -0.14 -10.16
C ASN A 191 -5.02 -0.59 -9.53
N THR A 192 -5.41 -1.85 -9.73
CA THR A 192 -6.61 -2.43 -9.10
C THR A 192 -6.45 -2.46 -7.59
N GLN A 193 -5.30 -2.94 -7.07
CA GLN A 193 -5.04 -3.01 -5.64
C GLN A 193 -4.89 -1.62 -5.01
N LEU A 194 -4.27 -0.66 -5.70
CA LEU A 194 -4.22 0.72 -5.24
C LEU A 194 -5.63 1.31 -5.09
N ASN A 195 -6.51 1.13 -6.07
CA ASN A 195 -7.91 1.55 -5.96
C ASN A 195 -8.61 0.85 -4.77
N GLN A 196 -8.33 -0.44 -4.56
CA GLN A 196 -8.88 -1.20 -3.44
C GLN A 196 -8.42 -0.65 -2.09
N CYS A 197 -7.18 -0.20 -1.94
CA CYS A 197 -6.71 0.49 -0.73
C CYS A 197 -7.58 1.70 -0.39
N PHE A 198 -7.94 2.47 -1.40
CA PHE A 198 -8.82 3.61 -1.18
C PHE A 198 -10.27 3.19 -0.89
N ILE A 199 -10.82 2.15 -1.54
CA ILE A 199 -12.17 1.62 -1.24
C ILE A 199 -12.26 1.18 0.22
N GLN A 200 -11.23 0.51 0.75
CA GLN A 200 -11.14 0.06 2.14
C GLN A 200 -10.97 1.23 3.14
N SER A 201 -10.69 2.44 2.66
CA SER A 201 -10.42 3.62 3.47
C SER A 201 -11.50 4.70 3.30
N PRO A 202 -12.78 4.43 3.65
CA PRO A 202 -13.89 5.37 3.47
C PRO A 202 -13.78 6.62 4.37
N TYR A 203 -12.92 6.56 5.39
CA TYR A 203 -12.61 7.66 6.30
C TYR A 203 -11.66 8.70 5.69
N LEU A 204 -10.97 8.40 4.59
CA LEU A 204 -10.19 9.36 3.80
C LEU A 204 -11.13 10.30 3.03
N LYS A 205 -11.73 11.25 3.73
CA LYS A 205 -12.63 12.26 3.14
C LYS A 205 -12.39 13.60 3.79
N LYS A 206 -12.38 14.62 2.93
CA LYS A 206 -12.46 16.00 3.35
C LYS A 206 -13.89 16.36 3.74
#